data_e3bcc93059ef82ce9283f42f33578dd2
#
_entry.id   e3bcc93059ef82ce9283f42f33578dd2
#
_cell.length_a   1.000
_cell.length_b   1.000
_cell.length_c   1.000
_cell.angle_alpha   90.00
_cell.angle_beta   90.00
_cell.angle_gamma   90.00
#
_symmetry.space_group_name_H-M   'P 1'
#
loop_
_entity.id
_entity.type
_entity.pdbx_description
1 polymer ?
#
loop_
_entity_poly.entity_id
_entity_poly.type
_entity_poly.pdbx_seq_one_letter_code
_entity_poly.pdbx_strand_id
1 'polypeptide(L)'
;SQTSTAEAVTGDHPLVQELRQRHARLSAPDDRGERNERARTFELRLPDRSAHVIGGPGEPAFTVQIVTDKGLAALSAFDELAVAEAYMNGDLDLEGDLLAALKHRPVLADPHPFKYLYSTYLEPLLRGQVERDKTWIKSHYDVDRDFFLLWLDSRLRAYSHGFFERDDESLEDGMERKFRYAFDACGIRPGQRVLDIGGGWGSFLQFAGEQGVRVTSITISDESERTMRELIARRGLPCEVVKEHFLEYKPVGSEPFDAIVNLGVTEHLPDYRRTLAQYQRLLKPGRRVYLDAYSGARHGMPSFISKWVFQGNTSPLNLEKYLAEVARTPFEVVVIKNDRHNYFLSCKKWAENLEAKRDEVIARWGRHLYRRFVLYLWSAANSFETGMLSAHHMILQLPAPGSAHRAGLESWA
;
A
#
# COMPACT_ATOMS: atom_id res chain seq x y z
N SER A 1 16.24 68.22 1.07
CA SER A 1 16.56 66.93 1.71
C SER A 1 15.35 66.43 2.49
N GLN A 2 14.59 65.55 1.86
CA GLN A 2 13.58 64.74 2.54
C GLN A 2 14.05 63.29 2.41
N THR A 3 14.55 62.76 3.48
CA THR A 3 14.82 61.33 3.67
C THR A 3 13.49 60.63 3.89
N SER A 4 13.02 59.94 2.87
CA SER A 4 11.92 58.97 2.99
C SER A 4 12.45 57.73 3.69
N THR A 5 12.14 57.61 4.97
CA THR A 5 12.27 56.39 5.71
C THR A 5 11.17 55.46 5.22
N ALA A 6 11.55 54.42 4.46
CA ALA A 6 10.68 53.29 4.20
C ALA A 6 10.44 52.56 5.54
N GLU A 7 9.24 52.73 6.09
CA GLU A 7 8.75 51.88 7.17
C GLU A 7 8.72 50.44 6.66
N ALA A 8 9.60 49.60 7.22
CA ALA A 8 9.54 48.16 7.04
C ALA A 8 8.21 47.68 7.63
N VAL A 9 7.33 47.20 6.78
CA VAL A 9 6.11 46.51 7.19
C VAL A 9 6.57 45.21 7.87
N THR A 10 6.69 45.27 9.19
CA THR A 10 7.03 44.14 10.05
C THR A 10 5.78 43.30 10.36
N GLY A 11 5.16 42.72 9.34
CA GLY A 11 4.10 41.77 9.52
C GLY A 11 4.51 40.43 8.89
N ASP A 12 4.35 39.32 9.62
CA ASP A 12 4.52 37.98 9.03
C ASP A 12 3.65 37.83 7.76
N HIS A 13 4.19 37.14 6.75
CA HIS A 13 3.46 36.83 5.54
C HIS A 13 2.12 36.11 5.90
N PRO A 14 0.99 36.43 5.23
CA PRO A 14 -0.32 35.86 5.58
C PRO A 14 -0.33 34.32 5.66
N LEU A 15 0.39 33.64 4.78
CA LEU A 15 0.57 32.18 4.81
C LEU A 15 1.23 31.72 6.13
N VAL A 16 2.23 32.45 6.61
CA VAL A 16 2.93 32.12 7.86
C VAL A 16 1.97 32.21 9.06
N GLN A 17 1.17 33.26 9.10
CA GLN A 17 0.17 33.45 10.17
C GLN A 17 -0.87 32.32 10.17
N GLU A 18 -1.42 31.98 9.01
CA GLU A 18 -2.40 30.92 8.87
C GLU A 18 -1.80 29.55 9.23
N LEU A 19 -0.58 29.24 8.79
CA LEU A 19 0.11 28.00 9.17
C LEU A 19 0.34 27.91 10.67
N ARG A 20 0.72 28.99 11.34
CA ARG A 20 0.87 29.01 12.81
C ARG A 20 -0.44 28.71 13.52
N GLN A 21 -1.55 29.29 13.05
CA GLN A 21 -2.87 29.02 13.61
C GLN A 21 -3.29 27.56 13.43
N ARG A 22 -3.11 27.02 12.24
CA ARG A 22 -3.47 25.62 11.94
C ARG A 22 -2.58 24.63 12.70
N HIS A 23 -1.27 24.93 12.78
CA HIS A 23 -0.35 24.13 13.58
C HIS A 23 -0.72 24.15 15.08
N ALA A 24 -1.09 25.30 15.61
CA ALA A 24 -1.54 25.41 17.00
C ALA A 24 -2.79 24.57 17.28
N ARG A 25 -3.76 24.56 16.35
CA ARG A 25 -4.93 23.67 16.45
C ARG A 25 -4.56 22.18 16.39
N LEU A 26 -3.62 21.82 15.50
CA LEU A 26 -3.13 20.43 15.39
C LEU A 26 -2.40 19.99 16.66
N SER A 27 -1.69 20.93 17.31
CA SER A 27 -0.91 20.66 18.55
C SER A 27 -1.76 20.72 19.82
N ALA A 28 -3.01 21.16 19.74
CA ALA A 28 -3.89 21.26 20.89
C ALA A 28 -4.10 19.90 21.53
N PRO A 29 -4.19 19.82 22.87
CA PRO A 29 -4.54 18.59 23.57
C PRO A 29 -5.88 18.05 23.06
N ASP A 30 -5.99 16.74 23.02
CA ASP A 30 -7.25 16.06 22.75
C ASP A 30 -8.20 16.17 23.98
N ASP A 31 -9.42 15.59 23.86
CA ASP A 31 -10.43 15.56 24.93
C ASP A 31 -9.95 14.86 26.21
N ARG A 32 -8.82 14.14 26.16
CA ARG A 32 -8.19 13.49 27.31
C ARG A 32 -7.04 14.31 27.91
N GLY A 33 -6.75 15.49 27.33
CA GLY A 33 -5.65 16.35 27.75
C GLY A 33 -4.27 15.89 27.26
N GLU A 34 -4.19 14.92 26.35
CA GLU A 34 -2.95 14.47 25.76
C GLU A 34 -2.55 15.39 24.59
N ARG A 35 -1.33 15.94 24.63
CA ARG A 35 -0.83 16.73 23.52
C ARG A 35 -0.59 15.85 22.30
N ASN A 36 -0.95 16.37 21.14
CA ASN A 36 -0.65 15.69 19.88
C ASN A 36 0.86 15.81 19.60
N GLU A 37 1.63 14.83 20.07
CA GLU A 37 3.09 14.75 19.83
C GLU A 37 3.45 14.65 18.33
N ARG A 38 2.47 14.47 17.46
CA ARG A 38 2.64 14.39 16.00
C ARG A 38 2.90 15.75 15.36
N ALA A 39 2.49 16.85 16.02
CA ALA A 39 2.71 18.21 15.53
C ALA A 39 4.12 18.70 15.87
N ARG A 40 5.10 18.32 15.03
CA ARG A 40 6.50 18.75 15.17
C ARG A 40 6.70 20.16 14.67
N THR A 41 7.67 20.87 15.23
CA THR A 41 8.14 22.16 14.71
C THR A 41 8.78 21.96 13.34
N PHE A 42 8.53 22.88 12.41
CA PHE A 42 9.12 22.88 11.07
C PHE A 42 9.51 24.28 10.61
N GLU A 43 10.34 24.36 9.59
CA GLU A 43 10.73 25.62 8.94
C GLU A 43 10.00 25.78 7.62
N LEU A 44 9.46 26.97 7.37
CA LEU A 44 8.93 27.39 6.07
C LEU A 44 9.89 28.40 5.46
N ARG A 45 10.39 28.12 4.25
CA ARG A 45 11.18 29.05 3.45
C ARG A 45 10.34 29.57 2.28
N LEU A 46 10.17 30.89 2.22
CA LEU A 46 9.44 31.58 1.17
C LEU A 46 10.34 31.82 -0.07
N PRO A 47 9.76 32.19 -1.26
CA PRO A 47 10.53 32.45 -2.47
C PRO A 47 11.51 33.63 -2.34
N ASP A 48 11.24 34.59 -1.46
CA ASP A 48 12.13 35.72 -1.12
C ASP A 48 13.31 35.32 -0.21
N ARG A 49 13.43 34.02 0.10
CA ARG A 49 14.42 33.39 0.99
C ARG A 49 14.22 33.69 2.49
N SER A 50 13.16 34.33 2.88
CA SER A 50 12.82 34.45 4.30
C SER A 50 12.47 33.09 4.87
N ALA A 51 12.94 32.84 6.12
CA ALA A 51 12.71 31.58 6.83
C ALA A 51 11.88 31.84 8.09
N HIS A 52 10.87 31.02 8.29
CA HIS A 52 9.91 31.16 9.37
C HIS A 52 9.75 29.82 10.10
N VAL A 53 9.96 29.82 11.41
CA VAL A 53 9.70 28.64 12.25
C VAL A 53 8.20 28.58 12.59
N ILE A 54 7.62 27.42 12.37
CA ILE A 54 6.22 27.11 12.67
C ILE A 54 6.19 26.04 13.75
N GLY A 55 5.58 26.36 14.87
CA GLY A 55 5.50 25.48 16.05
C GLY A 55 6.16 26.04 17.30
N GLY A 56 6.46 25.16 18.24
CA GLY A 56 7.09 25.52 19.52
C GLY A 56 8.61 25.65 19.46
N PRO A 57 9.26 25.85 20.59
CA PRO A 57 10.71 25.90 20.67
C PRO A 57 11.31 24.52 20.34
N GLY A 58 12.41 24.52 19.59
CA GLY A 58 13.15 23.33 19.18
C GLY A 58 13.65 23.41 17.76
N GLU A 59 14.51 22.45 17.39
CA GLU A 59 14.98 22.36 16.02
C GLU A 59 13.87 21.85 15.10
N PRO A 60 13.72 22.44 13.89
CA PRO A 60 12.77 21.98 12.91
C PRO A 60 13.03 20.52 12.51
N ALA A 61 11.99 19.68 12.54
CA ALA A 61 12.08 18.29 12.12
C ALA A 61 12.17 18.17 10.58
N PHE A 62 11.59 19.13 9.87
CA PHE A 62 11.62 19.21 8.41
C PHE A 62 11.51 20.68 7.95
N THR A 63 11.84 20.89 6.70
CA THR A 63 11.71 22.20 6.03
C THR A 63 10.79 22.07 4.84
N VAL A 64 9.86 23.01 4.70
CA VAL A 64 9.05 23.22 3.49
C VAL A 64 9.66 24.40 2.74
N GLN A 65 10.25 24.15 1.57
CA GLN A 65 10.83 25.17 0.70
C GLN A 65 9.83 25.51 -0.40
N ILE A 66 9.34 26.74 -0.44
CA ILE A 66 8.57 27.24 -1.58
C ILE A 66 9.55 27.72 -2.65
N VAL A 67 9.53 27.09 -3.82
CA VAL A 67 10.49 27.35 -4.91
C VAL A 67 9.94 28.36 -5.90
N THR A 68 8.64 28.31 -6.20
CA THR A 68 7.98 29.16 -7.20
C THR A 68 6.68 29.78 -6.67
N ASP A 69 6.17 30.77 -7.39
CA ASP A 69 4.85 31.35 -7.09
C ASP A 69 3.71 30.32 -7.20
N LYS A 70 3.86 29.31 -8.05
CA LYS A 70 2.90 28.19 -8.13
C LYS A 70 2.89 27.37 -6.84
N GLY A 71 4.08 27.10 -6.28
CA GLY A 71 4.21 26.45 -4.99
C GLY A 71 3.59 27.27 -3.86
N LEU A 72 3.79 28.61 -3.88
CA LEU A 72 3.16 29.52 -2.93
C LEU A 72 1.63 29.48 -3.04
N ALA A 73 1.09 29.53 -4.25
CA ALA A 73 -0.35 29.45 -4.50
C ALA A 73 -0.93 28.10 -4.04
N ALA A 74 -0.24 26.99 -4.34
CA ALA A 74 -0.67 25.64 -3.94
C ALA A 74 -0.75 25.49 -2.41
N LEU A 75 0.29 25.93 -1.69
CA LEU A 75 0.31 25.85 -0.23
C LEU A 75 -0.71 26.80 0.40
N SER A 76 -0.86 28.01 -0.16
CA SER A 76 -1.83 29.02 0.33
C SER A 76 -3.29 28.59 0.13
N ALA A 77 -3.56 27.72 -0.82
CA ALA A 77 -4.90 27.12 -1.02
C ALA A 77 -5.22 26.05 0.04
N PHE A 78 -4.22 25.51 0.75
CA PHE A 78 -4.37 24.39 1.68
C PHE A 78 -5.06 23.15 1.06
N ASP A 79 -4.95 23.00 -0.25
CA ASP A 79 -5.46 21.87 -1.00
C ASP A 79 -4.40 20.76 -1.05
N GLU A 80 -4.71 19.59 -0.49
CA GLU A 80 -3.78 18.45 -0.37
C GLU A 80 -3.26 18.00 -1.75
N LEU A 81 -4.14 17.90 -2.75
CA LEU A 81 -3.76 17.47 -4.09
C LEU A 81 -2.85 18.50 -4.76
N ALA A 82 -3.18 19.80 -4.66
CA ALA A 82 -2.37 20.87 -5.22
C ALA A 82 -0.96 20.91 -4.61
N VAL A 83 -0.85 20.74 -3.29
CA VAL A 83 0.43 20.68 -2.58
C VAL A 83 1.25 19.45 -3.03
N ALA A 84 0.63 18.28 -3.16
CA ALA A 84 1.29 17.08 -3.65
C ALA A 84 1.81 17.26 -5.09
N GLU A 85 1.00 17.84 -5.98
CA GLU A 85 1.38 18.12 -7.36
C GLU A 85 2.50 19.18 -7.45
N ALA A 86 2.45 20.23 -6.63
CA ALA A 86 3.52 21.23 -6.54
C ALA A 86 4.85 20.60 -6.09
N TYR A 87 4.81 19.66 -5.13
CA TYR A 87 6.00 18.91 -4.73
C TYR A 87 6.53 18.04 -5.87
N MET A 88 5.68 17.27 -6.55
CA MET A 88 6.10 16.42 -7.67
C MET A 88 6.73 17.24 -8.81
N ASN A 89 6.16 18.41 -9.11
CA ASN A 89 6.63 19.30 -10.16
C ASN A 89 7.89 20.11 -9.79
N GLY A 90 8.25 20.17 -8.51
CA GLY A 90 9.37 20.96 -8.02
C GLY A 90 9.05 22.41 -7.72
N ASP A 91 7.79 22.77 -7.63
CA ASP A 91 7.33 24.09 -7.18
C ASP A 91 7.41 24.26 -5.66
N LEU A 92 7.38 23.12 -4.95
CA LEU A 92 7.68 22.94 -3.52
C LEU A 92 8.79 21.91 -3.35
N ASP A 93 9.54 22.02 -2.26
CA ASP A 93 10.47 20.99 -1.81
C ASP A 93 10.28 20.66 -0.32
N LEU A 94 10.60 19.43 0.06
CA LEU A 94 10.57 18.94 1.43
C LEU A 94 11.93 18.38 1.78
N GLU A 95 12.52 18.87 2.87
CA GLU A 95 13.81 18.42 3.38
C GLU A 95 13.67 17.94 4.83
N GLY A 96 14.43 16.93 5.23
CA GLY A 96 14.43 16.40 6.60
C GLY A 96 13.47 15.22 6.77
N ASP A 97 12.78 15.16 7.90
CA ASP A 97 11.90 14.05 8.27
C ASP A 97 10.56 14.11 7.50
N LEU A 98 10.45 13.39 6.38
CA LEU A 98 9.25 13.33 5.54
C LEU A 98 8.06 12.70 6.27
N LEU A 99 8.30 11.75 7.17
CA LEU A 99 7.23 11.16 7.96
C LEU A 99 6.63 12.18 8.93
N ALA A 100 7.48 13.01 9.56
CA ALA A 100 7.01 14.13 10.37
C ALA A 100 6.23 15.15 9.54
N ALA A 101 6.68 15.47 8.32
CA ALA A 101 5.95 16.36 7.41
C ALA A 101 4.55 15.82 7.08
N LEU A 102 4.43 14.54 6.80
CA LEU A 102 3.15 13.90 6.48
C LEU A 102 2.19 13.81 7.67
N LYS A 103 2.70 13.80 8.90
CA LYS A 103 1.86 13.93 10.11
C LYS A 103 1.15 15.27 10.22
N HIS A 104 1.62 16.30 9.49
CA HIS A 104 0.97 17.61 9.38
C HIS A 104 -0.12 17.66 8.30
N ARG A 105 -0.35 16.56 7.58
CA ARG A 105 -1.40 16.47 6.56
C ARG A 105 -2.77 17.03 7.01
N PRO A 106 -3.23 16.88 8.28
CA PRO A 106 -4.51 17.47 8.72
C PRO A 106 -4.56 18.99 8.66
N VAL A 107 -3.43 19.70 8.47
CA VAL A 107 -3.37 21.15 8.20
C VAL A 107 -3.96 21.48 6.82
N LEU A 108 -3.89 20.52 5.89
CA LEU A 108 -4.43 20.62 4.54
C LEU A 108 -5.86 20.05 4.48
N ALA A 109 -6.61 20.41 3.44
CA ALA A 109 -7.91 19.84 3.13
C ALA A 109 -7.83 19.03 1.83
N ASP A 110 -8.59 17.95 1.74
CA ASP A 110 -8.81 17.25 0.48
C ASP A 110 -10.24 17.55 -0.01
N PRO A 111 -10.44 18.58 -0.87
CA PRO A 111 -11.77 18.97 -1.35
C PRO A 111 -12.32 18.04 -2.46
N HIS A 112 -11.59 16.95 -2.81
CA HIS A 112 -11.90 16.10 -3.97
C HIS A 112 -12.36 14.67 -3.63
N PRO A 113 -13.05 14.37 -2.50
CA PRO A 113 -13.41 13.01 -2.11
C PRO A 113 -14.38 12.34 -3.09
N PHE A 114 -15.14 13.11 -3.87
CA PHE A 114 -16.12 12.60 -4.84
C PHE A 114 -15.48 11.83 -6.01
N LYS A 115 -14.25 12.17 -6.42
CA LYS A 115 -13.54 11.41 -7.47
C LYS A 115 -13.26 9.98 -7.02
N TYR A 116 -12.89 9.80 -5.76
CA TYR A 116 -12.70 8.48 -5.19
C TYR A 116 -14.01 7.68 -5.13
N LEU A 117 -15.09 8.29 -4.65
CA LEU A 117 -16.41 7.66 -4.60
C LEU A 117 -16.87 7.18 -5.99
N TYR A 118 -16.70 8.01 -7.01
CA TYR A 118 -17.04 7.67 -8.38
C TYR A 118 -16.22 6.47 -8.89
N SER A 119 -14.89 6.55 -8.80
CA SER A 119 -14.00 5.51 -9.33
C SER A 119 -14.08 4.20 -8.55
N THR A 120 -14.37 4.24 -7.26
CA THR A 120 -14.41 3.04 -6.42
C THR A 120 -15.75 2.33 -6.45
N TYR A 121 -16.85 3.07 -6.54
CA TYR A 121 -18.20 2.49 -6.40
C TYR A 121 -19.05 2.56 -7.66
N LEU A 122 -19.01 3.66 -8.42
CA LEU A 122 -19.89 3.84 -9.58
C LEU A 122 -19.29 3.29 -10.88
N GLU A 123 -18.02 3.50 -11.14
CA GLU A 123 -17.36 3.03 -12.35
C GLU A 123 -17.33 1.50 -12.47
N PRO A 124 -17.08 0.70 -11.39
CA PRO A 124 -17.15 -0.77 -11.47
C PRO A 124 -18.55 -1.29 -11.82
N LEU A 125 -19.59 -0.61 -11.34
CA LEU A 125 -20.98 -0.96 -11.68
C LEU A 125 -21.30 -0.71 -13.16
N LEU A 126 -20.66 0.29 -13.77
CA LEU A 126 -20.91 0.68 -15.16
C LEU A 126 -20.09 -0.11 -16.18
N ARG A 127 -18.83 -0.46 -15.86
CA ARG A 127 -17.88 -1.09 -16.80
C ARG A 127 -17.57 -2.55 -16.49
N GLY A 128 -17.96 -3.07 -15.33
CA GLY A 128 -17.56 -4.39 -14.85
C GLY A 128 -16.12 -4.40 -14.29
N GLN A 129 -15.91 -5.23 -13.27
CA GLN A 129 -14.62 -5.30 -12.55
C GLN A 129 -13.48 -5.81 -13.42
N VAL A 130 -13.69 -6.89 -14.15
CA VAL A 130 -12.65 -7.56 -14.97
C VAL A 130 -12.07 -6.61 -16.02
N GLU A 131 -12.90 -5.87 -16.73
CA GLU A 131 -12.45 -4.93 -17.77
C GLU A 131 -11.69 -3.75 -17.17
N ARG A 132 -12.11 -3.29 -16.02
CA ARG A 132 -11.46 -2.20 -15.30
C ARG A 132 -10.09 -2.62 -14.77
N ASP A 133 -9.98 -3.84 -14.22
CA ASP A 133 -8.73 -4.39 -13.71
C ASP A 133 -7.70 -4.53 -14.83
N LYS A 134 -8.10 -4.99 -16.02
CA LYS A 134 -7.24 -5.05 -17.21
C LYS A 134 -6.72 -3.67 -17.63
N THR A 135 -7.57 -2.65 -17.62
CA THR A 135 -7.20 -1.28 -18.00
C THR A 135 -6.24 -0.65 -16.96
N TRP A 136 -6.52 -0.86 -15.68
CA TRP A 136 -5.73 -0.28 -14.60
C TRP A 136 -4.33 -0.89 -14.50
N ILE A 137 -4.21 -2.22 -14.57
CA ILE A 137 -2.90 -2.88 -14.52
C ILE A 137 -2.01 -2.38 -15.64
N LYS A 138 -2.57 -2.18 -16.84
CA LYS A 138 -1.82 -1.60 -17.94
C LYS A 138 -1.24 -0.22 -17.58
N SER A 139 -2.00 0.64 -16.92
CA SER A 139 -1.56 1.99 -16.57
C SER A 139 -0.62 2.03 -15.34
N HIS A 140 -0.79 1.13 -14.39
CA HIS A 140 0.05 1.08 -13.18
C HIS A 140 1.43 0.47 -13.46
N TYR A 141 1.48 -0.57 -14.30
CA TYR A 141 2.72 -1.23 -14.71
C TYR A 141 3.37 -0.60 -15.96
N ASP A 142 2.86 0.55 -16.47
CA ASP A 142 3.60 1.39 -17.42
C ASP A 142 4.89 2.00 -16.79
N VAL A 143 5.06 1.86 -15.47
CA VAL A 143 6.35 2.08 -14.82
C VAL A 143 7.19 0.82 -14.97
N ASP A 144 8.36 0.98 -15.56
CA ASP A 144 9.35 -0.06 -15.82
C ASP A 144 9.59 -0.95 -14.58
N ARG A 145 9.63 -2.28 -14.78
CA ARG A 145 9.98 -3.27 -13.75
C ARG A 145 11.23 -2.89 -12.98
N ASP A 146 12.27 -2.45 -13.69
CA ASP A 146 13.57 -2.13 -13.10
C ASP A 146 13.47 -1.02 -12.04
N PHE A 147 12.51 -0.11 -12.19
CA PHE A 147 12.22 0.89 -11.17
C PHE A 147 11.75 0.26 -9.85
N PHE A 148 10.82 -0.70 -9.92
CA PHE A 148 10.34 -1.39 -8.72
C PHE A 148 11.43 -2.21 -8.05
N LEU A 149 12.26 -2.89 -8.83
CA LEU A 149 13.34 -3.74 -8.33
C LEU A 149 14.43 -2.98 -7.57
N LEU A 150 14.54 -1.66 -7.76
CA LEU A 150 15.53 -0.85 -7.05
C LEU A 150 15.23 -0.66 -5.56
N TRP A 151 13.97 -0.71 -5.16
CA TRP A 151 13.57 -0.42 -3.78
C TRP A 151 12.84 -1.56 -3.08
N LEU A 152 12.37 -2.56 -3.81
CA LEU A 152 11.86 -3.80 -3.24
C LEU A 152 13.01 -4.64 -2.63
N ASP A 153 12.65 -5.66 -1.84
CA ASP A 153 13.64 -6.59 -1.32
C ASP A 153 14.42 -7.28 -2.44
N SER A 154 15.72 -7.46 -2.23
CA SER A 154 16.64 -7.96 -3.26
C SER A 154 16.52 -9.46 -3.52
N ARG A 155 15.98 -10.24 -2.56
CA ARG A 155 15.89 -11.70 -2.65
C ARG A 155 14.64 -12.15 -3.41
N LEU A 156 13.50 -11.63 -3.04
CA LEU A 156 12.19 -12.11 -3.50
C LEU A 156 11.38 -11.06 -4.26
N ARG A 157 11.74 -9.78 -4.18
CA ARG A 157 11.11 -8.66 -4.89
C ARG A 157 9.62 -8.50 -4.54
N ALA A 158 9.29 -8.76 -3.27
CA ALA A 158 7.91 -8.75 -2.82
C ALA A 158 7.32 -7.33 -2.75
N TYR A 159 6.15 -7.14 -3.38
CA TYR A 159 5.39 -5.90 -3.29
C TYR A 159 4.15 -6.08 -2.40
N SER A 160 4.36 -6.68 -1.25
CA SER A 160 3.42 -6.83 -0.15
C SER A 160 4.21 -6.79 1.15
N HIS A 161 3.55 -6.53 2.29
CA HIS A 161 4.29 -6.36 3.55
C HIS A 161 5.02 -7.62 4.01
N GLY A 162 6.11 -7.43 4.77
CA GLY A 162 6.84 -8.49 5.46
C GLY A 162 6.32 -8.73 6.88
N PHE A 163 6.89 -9.70 7.58
CA PHE A 163 6.69 -9.95 9.00
C PHE A 163 8.00 -9.70 9.76
N PHE A 164 8.00 -8.74 10.69
CA PHE A 164 9.17 -8.33 11.43
C PHE A 164 9.02 -8.69 12.91
N GLU A 165 10.05 -9.29 13.47
CA GLU A 165 10.15 -9.55 14.92
C GLU A 165 10.71 -8.32 15.66
N ARG A 166 11.55 -7.54 14.98
CA ARG A 166 12.12 -6.27 15.46
C ARG A 166 12.10 -5.23 14.34
N ASP A 167 11.99 -3.98 14.71
CA ASP A 167 11.88 -2.85 13.76
C ASP A 167 13.16 -2.65 12.93
N ASP A 168 14.31 -3.08 13.43
CA ASP A 168 15.62 -2.94 12.78
C ASP A 168 15.98 -4.08 11.81
N GLU A 169 15.13 -5.10 11.69
CA GLU A 169 15.37 -6.20 10.76
C GLU A 169 15.38 -5.76 9.29
N SER A 170 16.10 -6.52 8.45
CA SER A 170 16.12 -6.28 7.02
C SER A 170 14.76 -6.54 6.36
N LEU A 171 14.51 -5.85 5.25
CA LEU A 171 13.32 -6.08 4.44
C LEU A 171 13.28 -7.52 3.94
N GLU A 172 14.43 -8.05 3.52
CA GLU A 172 14.61 -9.41 3.03
C GLU A 172 14.17 -10.47 4.05
N ASP A 173 14.59 -10.33 5.29
CA ASP A 173 14.27 -11.29 6.36
C ASP A 173 12.78 -11.23 6.72
N GLY A 174 12.21 -10.04 6.75
CA GLY A 174 10.77 -9.86 6.97
C GLY A 174 9.91 -10.47 5.87
N MET A 175 10.33 -10.32 4.60
CA MET A 175 9.61 -10.91 3.45
C MET A 175 9.73 -12.43 3.45
N GLU A 176 10.91 -12.98 3.66
CA GLU A 176 11.13 -14.43 3.72
C GLU A 176 10.32 -15.07 4.86
N ARG A 177 10.30 -14.42 6.05
CA ARG A 177 9.51 -14.89 7.19
C ARG A 177 8.02 -14.95 6.89
N LYS A 178 7.46 -13.95 6.18
CA LYS A 178 6.06 -13.98 5.76
C LYS A 178 5.77 -15.15 4.83
N PHE A 179 6.61 -15.37 3.82
CA PHE A 179 6.40 -16.48 2.90
C PHE A 179 6.55 -17.82 3.59
N ARG A 180 7.50 -17.96 4.51
CA ARG A 180 7.64 -19.14 5.36
C ARG A 180 6.39 -19.37 6.19
N TYR A 181 5.87 -18.32 6.81
CA TYR A 181 4.63 -18.41 7.58
C TYR A 181 3.45 -18.86 6.72
N ALA A 182 3.23 -18.27 5.55
CA ALA A 182 2.16 -18.68 4.64
C ALA A 182 2.30 -20.14 4.19
N PHE A 183 3.52 -20.55 3.88
CA PHE A 183 3.88 -21.91 3.47
C PHE A 183 3.55 -22.92 4.57
N ASP A 184 3.99 -22.68 5.79
CA ASP A 184 3.81 -23.57 6.93
C ASP A 184 2.34 -23.60 7.39
N ALA A 185 1.69 -22.44 7.49
CA ALA A 185 0.30 -22.31 7.90
C ALA A 185 -0.68 -23.01 6.94
N CYS A 186 -0.37 -23.03 5.65
CA CYS A 186 -1.14 -23.81 4.67
C CYS A 186 -0.73 -25.27 4.57
N GLY A 187 0.29 -25.70 5.31
CA GLY A 187 0.79 -27.09 5.30
C GLY A 187 1.36 -27.52 3.95
N ILE A 188 1.98 -26.56 3.22
CA ILE A 188 2.55 -26.82 1.89
C ILE A 188 3.76 -27.74 2.01
N ARG A 189 3.93 -28.66 1.05
CA ARG A 189 5.01 -29.65 0.97
C ARG A 189 5.57 -29.73 -0.45
N PRO A 190 6.83 -30.12 -0.63
CA PRO A 190 7.40 -30.41 -1.94
C PRO A 190 6.51 -31.36 -2.75
N GLY A 191 6.39 -31.12 -4.06
CA GLY A 191 5.56 -31.92 -4.98
C GLY A 191 4.07 -31.53 -5.01
N GLN A 192 3.57 -30.77 -4.03
CA GLN A 192 2.19 -30.29 -4.02
C GLN A 192 1.95 -29.19 -5.06
N ARG A 193 0.68 -29.02 -5.43
CA ARG A 193 0.21 -27.97 -6.33
C ARG A 193 -0.35 -26.80 -5.54
N VAL A 194 0.19 -25.61 -5.75
CA VAL A 194 -0.24 -24.37 -5.07
C VAL A 194 -0.64 -23.33 -6.09
N LEU A 195 -1.77 -22.67 -5.85
CA LEU A 195 -2.21 -21.53 -6.64
C LEU A 195 -1.73 -20.24 -5.96
N ASP A 196 -0.99 -19.43 -6.71
CA ASP A 196 -0.52 -18.10 -6.32
C ASP A 196 -1.29 -17.04 -7.11
N ILE A 197 -2.11 -16.25 -6.44
CA ILE A 197 -2.99 -15.27 -7.06
C ILE A 197 -2.28 -13.92 -7.11
N GLY A 198 -2.11 -13.38 -8.33
CA GLY A 198 -1.41 -12.13 -8.55
C GLY A 198 0.09 -12.22 -8.32
N GLY A 199 0.76 -13.18 -8.96
CA GLY A 199 2.16 -13.54 -8.73
C GLY A 199 3.20 -12.40 -8.74
N GLY A 200 2.83 -11.19 -9.16
CA GLY A 200 3.68 -10.01 -9.16
C GLY A 200 5.02 -10.24 -9.87
N TRP A 201 6.12 -10.05 -9.18
CA TRP A 201 7.47 -10.30 -9.71
C TRP A 201 7.98 -11.73 -9.44
N GLY A 202 7.07 -12.66 -9.12
CA GLY A 202 7.38 -14.06 -8.88
C GLY A 202 7.94 -14.37 -7.49
N SER A 203 7.61 -13.57 -6.51
CA SER A 203 8.16 -13.68 -5.15
C SER A 203 7.81 -15.00 -4.48
N PHE A 204 6.53 -15.32 -4.34
CA PHE A 204 6.08 -16.58 -3.74
C PHE A 204 6.36 -17.77 -4.66
N LEU A 205 6.20 -17.61 -5.97
CA LEU A 205 6.54 -18.61 -6.97
C LEU A 205 8.01 -19.07 -6.84
N GLN A 206 8.94 -18.13 -6.68
CA GLN A 206 10.34 -18.46 -6.45
C GLN A 206 10.54 -19.15 -5.11
N PHE A 207 10.04 -18.55 -4.03
CA PHE A 207 10.22 -19.07 -2.66
C PHE A 207 9.74 -20.52 -2.53
N ALA A 208 8.54 -20.83 -3.03
CA ALA A 208 7.96 -22.16 -2.95
C ALA A 208 8.54 -23.12 -4.02
N GLY A 209 8.77 -22.62 -5.24
CA GLY A 209 9.35 -23.40 -6.34
C GLY A 209 10.75 -23.92 -6.04
N GLU A 210 11.60 -23.15 -5.38
CA GLU A 210 12.93 -23.56 -4.92
C GLU A 210 12.87 -24.70 -3.88
N GLN A 211 11.74 -24.87 -3.24
CA GLN A 211 11.44 -25.98 -2.31
C GLN A 211 10.73 -27.17 -2.98
N GLY A 212 10.68 -27.19 -4.33
CA GLY A 212 10.09 -28.29 -5.09
C GLY A 212 8.56 -28.28 -5.13
N VAL A 213 7.91 -27.15 -4.83
CA VAL A 213 6.47 -26.98 -4.95
C VAL A 213 6.09 -26.61 -6.38
N ARG A 214 5.03 -27.21 -6.92
CA ARG A 214 4.49 -26.87 -8.23
C ARG A 214 3.52 -25.69 -8.11
N VAL A 215 4.03 -24.47 -8.31
CA VAL A 215 3.24 -23.25 -8.21
C VAL A 215 2.65 -22.90 -9.57
N THR A 216 1.34 -22.68 -9.61
CA THR A 216 0.65 -22.02 -10.72
C THR A 216 0.39 -20.57 -10.30
N SER A 217 1.11 -19.61 -10.85
CA SER A 217 0.87 -18.19 -10.60
C SER A 217 -0.05 -17.59 -11.64
N ILE A 218 -1.08 -16.88 -11.18
CA ILE A 218 -2.02 -16.14 -12.06
C ILE A 218 -1.66 -14.67 -12.07
N THR A 219 -1.64 -14.07 -13.25
CA THR A 219 -1.48 -12.63 -13.43
C THR A 219 -2.32 -12.13 -14.59
N ILE A 220 -2.61 -10.83 -14.62
CA ILE A 220 -3.21 -10.16 -15.79
C ILE A 220 -2.24 -9.18 -16.45
N SER A 221 -1.01 -9.06 -15.92
CA SER A 221 0.05 -8.19 -16.42
C SER A 221 0.98 -8.94 -17.38
N ASP A 222 1.22 -8.38 -18.57
CA ASP A 222 2.21 -8.89 -19.54
C ASP A 222 3.62 -8.88 -18.96
N GLU A 223 3.97 -7.81 -18.26
CA GLU A 223 5.30 -7.65 -17.65
C GLU A 223 5.55 -8.67 -16.53
N SER A 224 4.54 -8.89 -15.69
CA SER A 224 4.57 -9.88 -14.62
C SER A 224 4.71 -11.31 -15.20
N GLU A 225 3.92 -11.64 -16.22
CA GLU A 225 4.01 -12.95 -16.92
C GLU A 225 5.41 -13.18 -17.48
N ARG A 226 5.95 -12.21 -18.23
CA ARG A 226 7.29 -12.29 -18.81
C ARG A 226 8.35 -12.50 -17.74
N THR A 227 8.32 -11.69 -16.70
CA THR A 227 9.27 -11.77 -15.59
C THR A 227 9.25 -13.13 -14.89
N MET A 228 8.07 -13.66 -14.61
CA MET A 228 7.94 -14.97 -13.97
C MET A 228 8.38 -16.11 -14.88
N ARG A 229 8.08 -16.08 -16.19
CA ARG A 229 8.55 -17.08 -17.15
C ARG A 229 10.08 -17.10 -17.27
N GLU A 230 10.71 -15.92 -17.31
CA GLU A 230 12.17 -15.79 -17.29
C GLU A 230 12.78 -16.35 -16.00
N LEU A 231 12.14 -16.08 -14.86
CA LEU A 231 12.57 -16.59 -13.55
C LEU A 231 12.49 -18.10 -13.46
N ILE A 232 11.38 -18.69 -13.92
CA ILE A 232 11.17 -20.16 -13.98
C ILE A 232 12.26 -20.81 -14.84
N ALA A 233 12.47 -20.30 -16.05
CA ALA A 233 13.47 -20.85 -16.98
C ALA A 233 14.89 -20.73 -16.42
N ARG A 234 15.26 -19.57 -15.87
CA ARG A 234 16.61 -19.32 -15.33
C ARG A 234 16.94 -20.20 -14.12
N ARG A 235 15.96 -20.48 -13.26
CA ARG A 235 16.14 -21.23 -12.01
C ARG A 235 15.68 -22.68 -12.08
N GLY A 236 15.11 -23.11 -13.20
CA GLY A 236 14.59 -24.49 -13.35
C GLY A 236 13.48 -24.82 -12.38
N LEU A 237 12.57 -23.87 -12.11
CA LEU A 237 11.50 -24.07 -11.12
C LEU A 237 10.38 -24.95 -11.68
N PRO A 238 9.78 -25.85 -10.88
CA PRO A 238 8.66 -26.71 -11.28
C PRO A 238 7.33 -25.93 -11.26
N CYS A 239 7.32 -24.73 -11.86
CA CYS A 239 6.23 -23.77 -11.76
C CYS A 239 5.73 -23.36 -13.14
N GLU A 240 4.54 -22.78 -13.18
CA GLU A 240 3.94 -22.24 -14.40
C GLU A 240 3.26 -20.89 -14.14
N VAL A 241 3.06 -20.13 -15.20
CA VAL A 241 2.35 -18.85 -15.17
C VAL A 241 1.18 -18.90 -16.12
N VAL A 242 0.02 -18.44 -15.64
CA VAL A 242 -1.21 -18.30 -16.44
C VAL A 242 -1.62 -16.85 -16.46
N LYS A 243 -1.74 -16.28 -17.68
CA LYS A 243 -2.25 -14.93 -17.85
C LYS A 243 -3.76 -14.94 -18.00
N GLU A 244 -4.44 -14.84 -16.88
CA GLU A 244 -5.90 -14.83 -16.80
C GLU A 244 -6.36 -14.08 -15.54
N HIS A 245 -7.56 -13.52 -15.58
CA HIS A 245 -8.16 -12.95 -14.38
C HIS A 245 -8.61 -14.05 -13.43
N PHE A 246 -8.28 -13.94 -12.13
CA PHE A 246 -8.59 -14.97 -11.14
C PHE A 246 -10.06 -15.41 -11.13
N LEU A 247 -11.01 -14.47 -11.23
CA LEU A 247 -12.44 -14.80 -11.23
C LEU A 247 -12.92 -15.54 -12.50
N GLU A 248 -12.12 -15.54 -13.56
CA GLU A 248 -12.40 -16.25 -14.83
C GLU A 248 -11.59 -17.55 -14.96
N TYR A 249 -10.55 -17.70 -14.15
CA TYR A 249 -9.61 -18.81 -14.24
C TYR A 249 -10.29 -20.19 -14.11
N LYS A 250 -10.03 -21.02 -15.11
CA LYS A 250 -10.48 -22.41 -15.16
C LYS A 250 -9.28 -23.29 -15.48
N PRO A 251 -8.76 -24.06 -14.50
CA PRO A 251 -7.60 -24.91 -14.76
C PRO A 251 -7.90 -25.94 -15.85
N VAL A 252 -6.94 -26.13 -16.74
CA VAL A 252 -6.95 -27.23 -17.70
C VAL A 252 -6.53 -28.49 -16.96
N GLY A 253 -7.43 -29.46 -16.89
CA GLY A 253 -7.23 -30.65 -16.03
C GLY A 253 -7.96 -30.50 -14.69
N SER A 254 -8.26 -31.60 -14.06
CA SER A 254 -9.35 -31.64 -13.08
C SER A 254 -8.93 -31.61 -11.62
N GLU A 255 -7.66 -31.54 -11.27
CA GLU A 255 -7.27 -31.61 -9.86
C GLU A 255 -7.23 -30.23 -9.20
N PRO A 256 -8.00 -30.01 -8.13
CA PRO A 256 -7.88 -28.83 -7.28
C PRO A 256 -6.48 -28.69 -6.65
N PHE A 257 -6.19 -27.50 -6.12
CA PHE A 257 -4.92 -27.17 -5.49
C PHE A 257 -4.83 -27.66 -4.04
N ASP A 258 -3.62 -27.94 -3.58
CA ASP A 258 -3.33 -28.29 -2.20
C ASP A 258 -3.29 -27.07 -1.27
N ALA A 259 -3.09 -25.88 -1.80
CA ALA A 259 -3.19 -24.60 -1.11
C ALA A 259 -3.44 -23.47 -2.11
N ILE A 260 -4.01 -22.38 -1.61
CA ILE A 260 -4.13 -21.10 -2.34
C ILE A 260 -3.46 -20.01 -1.52
N VAL A 261 -2.69 -19.17 -2.18
CA VAL A 261 -2.02 -18.00 -1.58
C VAL A 261 -2.43 -16.75 -2.33
N ASN A 262 -2.87 -15.73 -1.60
CA ASN A 262 -3.29 -14.45 -2.13
C ASN A 262 -2.58 -13.33 -1.35
N LEU A 263 -1.53 -12.78 -1.93
CA LEU A 263 -0.63 -11.83 -1.30
C LEU A 263 -0.87 -10.42 -1.86
N GLY A 264 -1.64 -9.60 -1.14
CA GLY A 264 -1.90 -8.21 -1.51
C GLY A 264 -2.74 -8.05 -2.79
N VAL A 265 -3.65 -8.99 -3.08
CA VAL A 265 -4.54 -8.93 -4.27
C VAL A 265 -6.02 -8.87 -3.88
N THR A 266 -6.34 -9.17 -2.64
CA THR A 266 -7.73 -9.10 -2.14
C THR A 266 -8.35 -7.72 -2.32
N GLU A 267 -7.54 -6.67 -2.26
CA GLU A 267 -7.92 -5.26 -2.48
C GLU A 267 -8.40 -4.99 -3.91
N HIS A 268 -8.05 -5.87 -4.85
CA HIS A 268 -8.47 -5.82 -6.24
C HIS A 268 -9.64 -6.78 -6.55
N LEU A 269 -10.13 -7.50 -5.54
CA LEU A 269 -11.20 -8.49 -5.64
C LEU A 269 -12.39 -8.13 -4.71
N PRO A 270 -13.06 -6.98 -4.90
CA PRO A 270 -14.11 -6.50 -4.01
C PRO A 270 -15.40 -7.34 -4.06
N ASP A 271 -15.59 -8.20 -5.06
CA ASP A 271 -16.65 -9.22 -5.08
C ASP A 271 -16.23 -10.43 -4.24
N TYR A 272 -16.34 -10.28 -2.92
CA TYR A 272 -15.91 -11.29 -1.96
C TYR A 272 -16.64 -12.63 -2.15
N ARG A 273 -17.93 -12.57 -2.51
CA ARG A 273 -18.73 -13.77 -2.75
C ARG A 273 -18.17 -14.61 -3.90
N ARG A 274 -17.89 -13.98 -5.03
CA ARG A 274 -17.29 -14.68 -6.19
C ARG A 274 -15.88 -15.15 -5.89
N THR A 275 -15.10 -14.36 -5.16
CA THR A 275 -13.73 -14.71 -4.75
C THR A 275 -13.73 -15.97 -3.87
N LEU A 276 -14.58 -16.01 -2.85
CA LEU A 276 -14.70 -17.17 -1.95
C LEU A 276 -15.25 -18.41 -2.67
N ALA A 277 -16.24 -18.24 -3.56
CA ALA A 277 -16.74 -19.34 -4.39
C ALA A 277 -15.64 -19.91 -5.30
N GLN A 278 -14.77 -19.05 -5.83
CA GLN A 278 -13.63 -19.46 -6.65
C GLN A 278 -12.59 -20.21 -5.81
N TYR A 279 -12.28 -19.75 -4.60
CA TYR A 279 -11.42 -20.49 -3.67
C TYR A 279 -11.98 -21.89 -3.39
N GLN A 280 -13.27 -21.99 -3.06
CA GLN A 280 -13.92 -23.27 -2.77
C GLN A 280 -13.86 -24.22 -3.97
N ARG A 281 -14.02 -23.72 -5.19
CA ARG A 281 -13.96 -24.54 -6.42
C ARG A 281 -12.56 -25.04 -6.73
N LEU A 282 -11.53 -24.26 -6.41
CA LEU A 282 -10.14 -24.52 -6.79
C LEU A 282 -9.33 -25.25 -5.70
N LEU A 283 -9.82 -25.28 -4.47
CA LEU A 283 -9.11 -25.84 -3.32
C LEU A 283 -9.60 -27.26 -3.00
N LYS A 284 -8.69 -28.17 -2.71
CA LYS A 284 -9.04 -29.50 -2.19
C LYS A 284 -9.69 -29.40 -0.81
N PRO A 285 -10.71 -30.20 -0.49
CA PRO A 285 -11.25 -30.32 0.87
C PRO A 285 -10.15 -30.63 1.90
N GLY A 286 -10.26 -30.06 3.09
CA GLY A 286 -9.28 -30.16 4.16
C GLY A 286 -8.06 -29.25 4.01
N ARG A 287 -8.01 -28.43 2.97
CA ARG A 287 -6.88 -27.54 2.66
C ARG A 287 -7.18 -26.09 2.99
N ARG A 288 -6.15 -25.23 2.87
CA ARG A 288 -6.16 -23.86 3.37
C ARG A 288 -5.88 -22.81 2.30
N VAL A 289 -6.45 -21.65 2.53
CA VAL A 289 -6.11 -20.40 1.83
C VAL A 289 -5.37 -19.50 2.81
N TYR A 290 -4.22 -18.98 2.39
CA TYR A 290 -3.60 -17.79 3.00
C TYR A 290 -4.00 -16.58 2.19
N LEU A 291 -4.39 -15.51 2.87
CA LEU A 291 -4.55 -14.20 2.24
C LEU A 291 -4.07 -13.10 3.17
N ASP A 292 -3.52 -12.04 2.57
CA ASP A 292 -3.25 -10.79 3.26
C ASP A 292 -3.78 -9.59 2.43
N ALA A 293 -4.15 -8.54 3.14
CA ALA A 293 -4.65 -7.31 2.54
C ALA A 293 -4.50 -6.13 3.49
N TYR A 294 -4.29 -4.93 2.93
CA TYR A 294 -4.53 -3.75 3.72
C TYR A 294 -6.03 -3.48 3.82
N SER A 295 -6.44 -2.99 4.97
CA SER A 295 -7.83 -2.68 5.28
C SER A 295 -7.97 -1.20 5.61
N GLY A 296 -9.06 -0.59 5.18
CA GLY A 296 -9.34 0.81 5.41
C GLY A 296 -10.27 1.03 6.58
N ALA A 297 -9.99 2.08 7.38
CA ALA A 297 -11.02 2.73 8.13
C ALA A 297 -12.00 3.44 7.16
N ARG A 298 -13.17 3.83 7.65
CA ARG A 298 -14.32 4.37 6.93
C ARG A 298 -14.06 5.64 6.07
N HIS A 299 -12.83 6.06 5.88
CA HIS A 299 -12.46 7.30 5.19
C HIS A 299 -11.87 6.96 3.82
N GLY A 300 -12.32 7.66 2.80
CA GLY A 300 -11.88 7.45 1.43
C GLY A 300 -10.37 7.62 1.23
N MET A 301 -9.87 7.08 0.12
CA MET A 301 -8.47 7.23 -0.27
C MET A 301 -8.17 8.70 -0.64
N PRO A 302 -7.00 9.24 -0.28
CA PRO A 302 -6.59 10.59 -0.68
C PRO A 302 -6.63 10.79 -2.19
N SER A 303 -7.05 11.97 -2.64
CA SER A 303 -7.14 12.31 -4.06
C SER A 303 -5.81 12.17 -4.79
N PHE A 304 -4.69 12.47 -4.12
CA PHE A 304 -3.35 12.22 -4.66
C PHE A 304 -3.14 10.74 -5.02
N ILE A 305 -3.44 9.84 -4.10
CA ILE A 305 -3.27 8.40 -4.31
C ILE A 305 -4.18 7.90 -5.44
N SER A 306 -5.44 8.34 -5.45
CA SER A 306 -6.41 7.97 -6.50
C SER A 306 -6.02 8.48 -7.88
N LYS A 307 -5.41 9.67 -7.97
CA LYS A 307 -5.04 10.28 -9.25
C LYS A 307 -3.71 9.75 -9.79
N TRP A 308 -2.70 9.60 -8.93
CA TRP A 308 -1.32 9.44 -9.33
C TRP A 308 -0.72 8.06 -9.06
N VAL A 309 -1.32 7.27 -8.18
CA VAL A 309 -0.78 5.96 -7.80
C VAL A 309 -1.69 4.83 -8.23
N PHE A 310 -2.92 4.77 -7.75
CA PHE A 310 -3.81 3.65 -7.99
C PHE A 310 -4.98 3.95 -8.93
N GLN A 311 -5.09 5.14 -9.46
CA GLN A 311 -6.11 5.57 -10.45
C GLN A 311 -7.53 4.98 -10.22
N GLY A 312 -7.91 4.84 -8.93
CA GLY A 312 -9.23 4.41 -8.51
C GLY A 312 -9.51 2.90 -8.52
N ASN A 313 -8.51 2.04 -8.69
CA ASN A 313 -8.75 0.59 -8.77
C ASN A 313 -8.30 -0.22 -7.55
N THR A 314 -8.18 0.38 -6.39
CA THR A 314 -7.97 -0.38 -5.17
C THR A 314 -9.04 -0.05 -4.15
N SER A 315 -9.55 -1.10 -3.51
CA SER A 315 -10.52 -1.02 -2.45
C SER A 315 -9.94 -1.68 -1.21
N PRO A 316 -9.63 -0.92 -0.16
CA PRO A 316 -9.19 -1.52 1.10
C PRO A 316 -10.14 -2.63 1.52
N LEU A 317 -9.61 -3.71 2.06
CA LEU A 317 -10.41 -4.81 2.57
C LEU A 317 -11.41 -4.28 3.59
N ASN A 318 -12.69 -4.46 3.33
CA ASN A 318 -13.73 -4.27 4.33
C ASN A 318 -13.85 -5.55 5.14
N LEU A 319 -13.20 -5.58 6.31
CA LEU A 319 -13.09 -6.77 7.14
C LEU A 319 -14.46 -7.32 7.57
N GLU A 320 -15.39 -6.46 7.97
CA GLU A 320 -16.73 -6.84 8.38
C GLU A 320 -17.49 -7.54 7.25
N LYS A 321 -17.52 -6.94 6.07
CA LYS A 321 -18.18 -7.52 4.89
C LYS A 321 -17.52 -8.81 4.45
N TYR A 322 -16.19 -8.88 4.50
CA TYR A 322 -15.45 -10.08 4.12
C TYR A 322 -15.80 -11.25 5.03
N LEU A 323 -15.76 -11.05 6.35
CA LEU A 323 -16.12 -12.07 7.33
C LEU A 323 -17.59 -12.47 7.23
N ALA A 324 -18.51 -11.55 6.93
CA ALA A 324 -19.90 -11.86 6.67
C ALA A 324 -20.09 -12.76 5.45
N GLU A 325 -19.30 -12.57 4.39
CA GLU A 325 -19.33 -13.48 3.22
C GLU A 325 -18.65 -14.81 3.52
N VAL A 326 -17.56 -14.85 4.29
CA VAL A 326 -16.93 -16.12 4.74
C VAL A 326 -17.93 -16.96 5.52
N ALA A 327 -18.70 -16.35 6.43
CA ALA A 327 -19.72 -17.04 7.23
C ALA A 327 -20.86 -17.69 6.40
N ARG A 328 -21.01 -17.31 5.13
CA ARG A 328 -21.99 -17.91 4.19
C ARG A 328 -21.39 -19.06 3.36
N THR A 329 -20.14 -19.39 3.59
CA THR A 329 -19.41 -20.44 2.88
C THR A 329 -19.07 -21.57 3.84
N PRO A 330 -18.59 -22.74 3.35
CA PRO A 330 -18.05 -23.78 4.22
C PRO A 330 -16.71 -23.42 4.88
N PHE A 331 -16.07 -22.32 4.50
CA PHE A 331 -14.76 -21.94 5.05
C PHE A 331 -14.84 -21.60 6.54
N GLU A 332 -13.83 -22.04 7.27
CA GLU A 332 -13.55 -21.71 8.66
C GLU A 332 -12.41 -20.69 8.72
N VAL A 333 -12.57 -19.65 9.55
CA VAL A 333 -11.46 -18.75 9.86
C VAL A 333 -10.59 -19.38 10.93
N VAL A 334 -9.39 -19.83 10.53
CA VAL A 334 -8.41 -20.45 11.45
C VAL A 334 -7.58 -19.39 12.16
N VAL A 335 -7.18 -18.35 11.41
CA VAL A 335 -6.39 -17.22 11.91
C VAL A 335 -6.92 -15.94 11.29
N ILE A 336 -6.98 -14.92 12.10
CA ILE A 336 -7.03 -13.52 11.68
C ILE A 336 -6.10 -12.72 12.56
N LYS A 337 -5.19 -11.95 11.97
CA LYS A 337 -4.21 -11.17 12.72
C LYS A 337 -4.00 -9.80 12.09
N ASN A 338 -3.82 -8.80 12.92
CA ASN A 338 -3.52 -7.45 12.50
C ASN A 338 -2.02 -7.30 12.20
N ASP A 339 -1.71 -6.83 11.01
CA ASP A 339 -0.35 -6.64 10.50
C ASP A 339 0.01 -5.17 10.27
N ARG A 340 -0.72 -4.24 10.86
CA ARG A 340 -0.56 -2.81 10.65
C ARG A 340 0.88 -2.33 10.87
N HIS A 341 1.52 -2.75 11.96
CA HIS A 341 2.91 -2.37 12.25
C HIS A 341 3.89 -2.97 11.22
N ASN A 342 3.69 -4.22 10.83
CA ASN A 342 4.46 -4.87 9.77
C ASN A 342 4.36 -4.12 8.44
N TYR A 343 3.15 -3.65 8.10
CA TYR A 343 2.96 -2.87 6.87
C TYR A 343 3.61 -1.49 6.95
N PHE A 344 3.53 -0.82 8.11
CA PHE A 344 4.26 0.42 8.37
C PHE A 344 5.76 0.23 8.13
N LEU A 345 6.37 -0.78 8.73
CA LEU A 345 7.80 -1.06 8.56
C LEU A 345 8.17 -1.36 7.11
N SER A 346 7.34 -2.10 6.39
CA SER A 346 7.57 -2.41 4.98
C SER A 346 7.57 -1.15 4.12
N CYS A 347 6.54 -0.29 4.26
CA CYS A 347 6.46 0.97 3.53
C CYS A 347 7.61 1.92 3.85
N LYS A 348 7.99 2.02 5.13
CA LYS A 348 9.15 2.81 5.58
C LYS A 348 10.43 2.33 4.92
N LYS A 349 10.71 1.02 4.96
CA LYS A 349 11.92 0.43 4.36
C LYS A 349 11.93 0.60 2.83
N TRP A 350 10.80 0.46 2.15
CA TRP A 350 10.70 0.76 0.72
C TRP A 350 11.01 2.23 0.41
N ALA A 351 10.49 3.17 1.21
CA ALA A 351 10.77 4.59 1.04
C ALA A 351 12.26 4.89 1.25
N GLU A 352 12.86 4.38 2.32
CA GLU A 352 14.28 4.53 2.62
C GLU A 352 15.18 3.95 1.51
N ASN A 353 14.82 2.76 0.97
CA ASN A 353 15.53 2.15 -0.16
C ASN A 353 15.44 3.02 -1.42
N LEU A 354 14.26 3.57 -1.71
CA LEU A 354 14.06 4.45 -2.87
C LEU A 354 14.88 5.74 -2.73
N GLU A 355 14.89 6.35 -1.53
CA GLU A 355 15.68 7.55 -1.26
C GLU A 355 17.19 7.29 -1.38
N ALA A 356 17.66 6.13 -0.93
CA ALA A 356 19.06 5.71 -1.10
C ALA A 356 19.47 5.57 -2.59
N LYS A 357 18.50 5.41 -3.49
CA LYS A 357 18.70 5.30 -4.94
C LYS A 357 18.29 6.56 -5.71
N ARG A 358 18.12 7.69 -5.02
CA ARG A 358 17.62 8.95 -5.57
C ARG A 358 18.27 9.34 -6.91
N ASP A 359 19.58 9.43 -6.94
CA ASP A 359 20.29 9.95 -8.11
C ASP A 359 20.17 9.00 -9.32
N GLU A 360 20.23 7.69 -9.09
CA GLU A 360 20.02 6.68 -10.13
C GLU A 360 18.60 6.76 -10.68
N VAL A 361 17.60 6.85 -9.81
CA VAL A 361 16.18 6.94 -10.20
C VAL A 361 15.91 8.22 -10.99
N ILE A 362 16.42 9.37 -10.54
CA ILE A 362 16.23 10.64 -11.23
C ILE A 362 16.89 10.62 -12.60
N ALA A 363 18.09 10.05 -12.72
CA ALA A 363 18.79 9.94 -13.99
C ALA A 363 18.08 9.05 -15.01
N ARG A 364 17.48 7.94 -14.59
CA ARG A 364 16.81 6.97 -15.47
C ARG A 364 15.35 7.30 -15.78
N TRP A 365 14.59 7.78 -14.81
CA TRP A 365 13.13 7.95 -14.93
C TRP A 365 12.63 9.36 -14.61
N GLY A 366 13.51 10.26 -14.21
CA GLY A 366 13.19 11.65 -13.95
C GLY A 366 12.71 11.95 -12.52
N ARG A 367 12.85 13.23 -12.15
CA ARG A 367 12.53 13.73 -10.81
C ARG A 367 11.05 13.57 -10.45
N HIS A 368 10.15 13.73 -11.41
CA HIS A 368 8.71 13.64 -11.17
C HIS A 368 8.30 12.24 -10.69
N LEU A 369 8.80 11.17 -11.32
CA LEU A 369 8.53 9.79 -10.90
C LEU A 369 9.11 9.52 -9.51
N TYR A 370 10.37 9.92 -9.28
CA TYR A 370 11.02 9.79 -7.98
C TYR A 370 10.17 10.42 -6.87
N ARG A 371 9.80 11.69 -7.00
CA ARG A 371 9.01 12.43 -6.00
C ARG A 371 7.62 11.82 -5.80
N ARG A 372 6.99 11.36 -6.87
CA ARG A 372 5.69 10.67 -6.80
C ARG A 372 5.74 9.45 -5.90
N PHE A 373 6.75 8.60 -6.07
CA PHE A 373 6.89 7.39 -5.28
C PHE A 373 7.41 7.63 -3.87
N VAL A 374 8.31 8.58 -3.66
CA VAL A 374 8.72 8.99 -2.30
C VAL A 374 7.50 9.47 -1.51
N LEU A 375 6.71 10.37 -2.08
CA LEU A 375 5.50 10.86 -1.44
C LEU A 375 4.49 9.73 -1.17
N TYR A 376 4.30 8.83 -2.12
CA TYR A 376 3.40 7.68 -1.97
C TYR A 376 3.84 6.75 -0.85
N LEU A 377 5.10 6.31 -0.84
CA LEU A 377 5.59 5.32 0.11
C LEU A 377 5.60 5.86 1.55
N TRP A 378 6.02 7.12 1.74
CA TRP A 378 5.95 7.77 3.05
C TRP A 378 4.51 8.06 3.48
N SER A 379 3.61 8.42 2.56
CA SER A 379 2.18 8.58 2.87
C SER A 379 1.54 7.26 3.29
N ALA A 380 1.91 6.15 2.65
CA ALA A 380 1.48 4.82 3.05
C ALA A 380 2.01 4.47 4.45
N ALA A 381 3.30 4.67 4.71
CA ALA A 381 3.90 4.47 6.03
C ALA A 381 3.16 5.28 7.10
N ASN A 382 2.93 6.58 6.87
CA ASN A 382 2.16 7.44 7.77
C ASN A 382 0.75 6.91 8.03
N SER A 383 0.07 6.42 6.99
CA SER A 383 -1.30 5.91 7.12
C SER A 383 -1.38 4.67 8.00
N PHE A 384 -0.41 3.77 7.90
CA PHE A 384 -0.31 2.60 8.79
C PHE A 384 0.16 2.97 10.20
N GLU A 385 1.11 3.86 10.35
CA GLU A 385 1.59 4.31 11.67
C GLU A 385 0.47 4.98 12.47
N THR A 386 -0.30 5.84 11.83
CA THR A 386 -1.38 6.60 12.48
C THR A 386 -2.69 5.82 12.65
N GLY A 387 -2.81 4.64 12.03
CA GLY A 387 -4.03 3.83 12.05
C GLY A 387 -5.13 4.30 11.10
N MET A 388 -4.84 5.20 10.15
CA MET A 388 -5.75 5.52 9.04
C MET A 388 -5.99 4.30 8.14
N LEU A 389 -4.94 3.52 7.94
CA LEU A 389 -5.00 2.18 7.33
C LEU A 389 -4.60 1.14 8.36
N SER A 390 -5.14 -0.06 8.19
CA SER A 390 -4.75 -1.26 8.89
C SER A 390 -4.40 -2.34 7.86
N ALA A 391 -3.94 -3.49 8.31
CA ALA A 391 -3.69 -4.65 7.46
C ALA A 391 -4.01 -5.91 8.25
N HIS A 392 -4.43 -6.93 7.53
CA HIS A 392 -4.74 -8.22 8.15
C HIS A 392 -4.27 -9.35 7.25
N HIS A 393 -3.76 -10.41 7.86
CA HIS A 393 -3.70 -11.70 7.20
C HIS A 393 -4.71 -12.66 7.80
N MET A 394 -5.16 -13.61 6.98
CA MET A 394 -6.10 -14.64 7.37
C MET A 394 -5.67 -16.00 6.83
N ILE A 395 -5.99 -17.04 7.62
CA ILE A 395 -5.96 -18.42 7.18
C ILE A 395 -7.41 -18.93 7.17
N LEU A 396 -7.88 -19.30 6.00
CA LEU A 396 -9.18 -19.96 5.84
C LEU A 396 -8.95 -21.45 5.58
N GLN A 397 -9.74 -22.30 6.20
CA GLN A 397 -9.72 -23.75 5.96
C GLN A 397 -11.02 -24.20 5.31
N LEU A 398 -10.92 -24.95 4.21
CA LEU A 398 -12.04 -25.69 3.66
C LEU A 398 -12.12 -27.04 4.38
N PRO A 399 -13.16 -27.31 5.20
CA PRO A 399 -13.26 -28.59 5.93
C PRO A 399 -13.26 -29.79 5.01
N ALA A 400 -12.67 -30.91 5.47
CA ALA A 400 -12.79 -32.17 4.80
C ALA A 400 -14.21 -32.78 5.00
N PRO A 401 -14.76 -33.51 4.02
CA PRO A 401 -16.01 -34.21 4.21
C PRO A 401 -15.91 -35.16 5.40
N GLY A 402 -16.87 -35.07 6.33
CA GLY A 402 -16.91 -35.92 7.52
C GLY A 402 -15.91 -35.55 8.64
N SER A 403 -15.22 -34.43 8.54
CA SER A 403 -14.42 -33.88 9.65
C SER A 403 -15.34 -33.58 10.84
N ALA A 404 -14.82 -33.81 12.06
CA ALA A 404 -15.57 -33.70 13.34
C ALA A 404 -16.06 -32.26 13.71
N HIS A 405 -16.06 -31.35 12.78
CA HIS A 405 -16.53 -29.99 13.01
C HIS A 405 -18.01 -29.93 13.45
N ARG A 406 -18.84 -30.91 13.04
CA ARG A 406 -20.21 -31.08 13.55
C ARG A 406 -20.27 -31.49 15.02
N ALA A 407 -19.28 -32.22 15.51
CA ALA A 407 -19.25 -32.64 16.92
C ALA A 407 -18.99 -31.50 17.91
N GLY A 408 -18.30 -30.43 17.47
CA GLY A 408 -18.07 -29.24 18.30
C GLY A 408 -19.31 -28.37 18.52
N LEU A 409 -20.24 -28.35 17.57
CA LEU A 409 -21.51 -27.62 17.70
C LEU A 409 -22.54 -28.38 18.56
N GLU A 410 -22.49 -29.71 18.59
CA GLU A 410 -23.37 -30.52 19.42
C GLU A 410 -23.01 -30.46 20.92
N SER A 411 -21.80 -30.03 21.28
CA SER A 411 -21.38 -29.86 22.68
C SER A 411 -21.81 -28.52 23.33
N TRP A 412 -22.43 -27.59 22.57
CA TRP A 412 -22.90 -26.31 23.05
C TRP A 412 -24.44 -26.17 23.04
N ALA A 413 -25.17 -27.23 22.72
CA ALA A 413 -26.63 -27.29 22.77
C ALA A 413 -27.14 -27.75 24.13
#